data_2117d1c7cbe3375ce98d532515269536
#
_entry.id   2117d1c7cbe3375ce98d532515269536
#
_cell.length_a   1.000
_cell.length_b   1.000
_cell.length_c   1.000
_cell.angle_alpha   90.00
_cell.angle_beta   90.00
_cell.angle_gamma   90.00
#
_symmetry.space_group_name_H-M   'P 1'
#
loop_
_entity.id
_entity.type
_entity.pdbx_description
1 polymer ?
#
loop_
_entity_poly.entity_id
_entity_poly.type
_entity_poly.pdbx_seq_one_letter_code
_entity_poly.pdbx_strand_id
1 'polypeptide(L)'
;MHRPALMRSALGVAMMTILVLTLTACGGGGSAREEKANKVHRIPEDAQTYEGEPLPAGPYATDEFTPAMSFDLAKGWTRGGTELPDIWDLRDIENDAFWVVFSNADEVYDPKGSKRVKIASPPEDMVGWLRSNPHLKTEEPEPTSVGDEKGVRFDALVSGAVETPLCPGCVDLPLFRYSDGESAGVEKGEKIRFIVVNDVKGETVTIFVESSPQGFEEFLPKAERVIDSVKWGGS
;
A
#
# COMPACT_ATOMS: atom_id res chain seq x y z
N MET A 1 24.21 -28.44 -15.94
CA MET A 1 24.05 -29.02 -17.28
C MET A 1 22.73 -29.74 -17.33
N HIS A 2 21.72 -29.19 -17.96
CA HIS A 2 20.67 -29.81 -18.78
C HIS A 2 19.55 -28.80 -19.00
N ARG A 3 19.53 -28.22 -20.21
CA ARG A 3 18.35 -27.56 -20.77
C ARG A 3 17.56 -28.61 -21.57
N PRO A 4 16.22 -28.49 -21.65
CA PRO A 4 15.55 -28.64 -22.95
C PRO A 4 14.69 -27.42 -23.25
N ALA A 5 14.84 -26.75 -24.35
CA ALA A 5 14.32 -27.02 -25.71
C ALA A 5 12.83 -26.65 -25.87
N LEU A 6 12.65 -25.49 -26.49
CA LEU A 6 11.61 -24.96 -27.36
C LEU A 6 10.57 -25.96 -27.93
N MET A 7 9.30 -25.57 -27.83
CA MET A 7 8.30 -26.00 -28.80
C MET A 7 7.44 -24.81 -29.26
N ARG A 8 7.69 -24.40 -30.52
CA ARG A 8 6.85 -23.46 -31.27
C ARG A 8 5.64 -24.21 -31.82
N SER A 9 4.48 -23.64 -31.71
CA SER A 9 3.34 -24.00 -32.58
C SER A 9 2.72 -22.72 -33.11
N ALA A 10 2.77 -22.63 -34.41
CA ALA A 10 2.12 -21.61 -35.25
C ALA A 10 0.76 -22.12 -35.75
N LEU A 11 -0.01 -21.22 -36.24
CA LEU A 11 -1.14 -21.25 -37.16
C LEU A 11 -2.55 -21.06 -36.59
N GLY A 12 -3.21 -20.06 -37.20
CA GLY A 12 -4.67 -19.93 -37.23
C GLY A 12 -5.15 -18.53 -37.57
N VAL A 13 -4.89 -18.07 -38.81
CA VAL A 13 -5.55 -16.88 -39.41
C VAL A 13 -6.98 -17.26 -39.79
N ALA A 14 -7.96 -16.55 -39.23
CA ALA A 14 -9.33 -16.54 -39.75
C ALA A 14 -9.79 -15.09 -39.93
N MET A 15 -9.81 -14.67 -41.17
CA MET A 15 -10.27 -13.39 -41.69
C MET A 15 -11.81 -13.46 -41.84
N MET A 16 -12.55 -12.70 -41.04
CA MET A 16 -13.98 -12.57 -41.16
C MET A 16 -14.36 -11.12 -41.44
N THR A 17 -14.62 -10.85 -42.70
CA THR A 17 -15.11 -9.58 -43.24
C THR A 17 -16.57 -9.40 -42.85
N ILE A 18 -16.94 -8.39 -42.11
CA ILE A 18 -18.33 -8.00 -41.87
C ILE A 18 -18.58 -6.62 -42.48
N LEU A 19 -19.55 -6.64 -43.36
CA LEU A 19 -20.10 -5.53 -44.15
C LEU A 19 -20.82 -4.53 -43.24
N VAL A 20 -20.40 -3.26 -43.27
CA VAL A 20 -21.01 -2.17 -42.51
C VAL A 20 -22.08 -1.50 -43.39
N LEU A 21 -23.34 -1.60 -43.02
CA LEU A 21 -24.44 -0.78 -43.55
C LEU A 21 -24.48 0.55 -42.76
N THR A 22 -24.16 1.64 -43.44
CA THR A 22 -24.33 2.99 -42.94
C THR A 22 -25.79 3.42 -43.05
N LEU A 23 -26.45 3.64 -41.94
CA LEU A 23 -27.70 4.40 -41.85
C LEU A 23 -27.38 5.80 -41.32
N THR A 24 -27.40 6.77 -42.21
CA THR A 24 -27.38 8.18 -41.88
C THR A 24 -28.77 8.60 -41.40
N ALA A 25 -28.90 8.96 -40.12
CA ALA A 25 -30.01 9.71 -39.57
C ALA A 25 -29.52 11.05 -39.06
N CYS A 26 -29.86 12.13 -39.74
CA CYS A 26 -29.77 13.49 -39.25
C CYS A 26 -30.78 13.71 -38.13
N GLY A 27 -30.41 14.36 -37.04
CA GLY A 27 -31.36 14.88 -36.06
C GLY A 27 -30.72 15.32 -34.73
N GLY A 28 -30.64 16.61 -34.52
CA GLY A 28 -30.73 17.21 -33.19
C GLY A 28 -29.40 17.39 -32.40
N GLY A 29 -28.85 18.63 -32.47
CA GLY A 29 -27.79 19.06 -31.60
C GLY A 29 -28.25 19.11 -30.13
N GLY A 30 -27.71 18.19 -29.35
CA GLY A 30 -27.68 18.24 -27.93
C GLY A 30 -26.23 18.02 -27.56
N SER A 31 -25.52 19.07 -27.08
CA SER A 31 -24.25 18.90 -26.40
C SER A 31 -24.48 18.08 -25.15
N ALA A 32 -24.44 16.77 -25.30
CA ALA A 32 -24.21 15.88 -24.18
C ALA A 32 -22.77 16.15 -23.73
N ARG A 33 -22.64 17.10 -22.79
CA ARG A 33 -21.48 17.19 -21.93
C ARG A 33 -21.46 15.85 -21.21
N GLU A 34 -20.63 14.92 -21.69
CA GLU A 34 -20.31 13.71 -20.95
C GLU A 34 -19.77 14.16 -19.59
N GLU A 35 -20.67 14.21 -18.65
CA GLU A 35 -20.34 14.18 -17.24
C GLU A 35 -19.70 12.81 -17.03
N LYS A 36 -18.39 12.73 -17.23
CA LYS A 36 -17.60 11.61 -16.75
C LYS A 36 -17.82 11.62 -15.24
N ALA A 37 -18.86 10.92 -14.81
CA ALA A 37 -19.03 10.62 -13.40
C ALA A 37 -17.69 10.09 -12.92
N ASN A 38 -17.14 10.77 -11.92
CA ASN A 38 -15.87 10.44 -11.31
C ASN A 38 -16.10 9.10 -10.57
N LYS A 39 -15.98 8.00 -11.32
CA LYS A 39 -16.27 6.67 -10.81
C LYS A 39 -15.21 6.34 -9.78
N VAL A 40 -15.62 6.24 -8.52
CA VAL A 40 -14.76 5.73 -7.46
C VAL A 40 -14.39 4.30 -7.80
N HIS A 41 -13.11 4.06 -7.92
CA HIS A 41 -12.59 2.72 -8.12
C HIS A 41 -12.69 1.96 -6.79
N ARG A 42 -13.30 0.79 -6.85
CA ARG A 42 -13.20 -0.21 -5.80
C ARG A 42 -12.31 -1.30 -6.34
N ILE A 43 -11.41 -1.77 -5.53
CA ILE A 43 -10.58 -2.89 -5.92
C ILE A 43 -11.46 -4.13 -5.75
N PRO A 44 -11.75 -4.89 -6.82
CA PRO A 44 -12.61 -6.06 -6.71
C PRO A 44 -12.03 -7.08 -5.74
N GLU A 45 -12.88 -7.70 -4.93
CA GLU A 45 -12.52 -8.78 -3.99
C GLU A 45 -11.78 -9.95 -4.66
N ASP A 46 -12.09 -10.21 -5.94
CA ASP A 46 -11.47 -11.26 -6.75
C ASP A 46 -10.25 -10.78 -7.54
N ALA A 47 -9.91 -9.51 -7.43
CA ALA A 47 -8.65 -8.99 -7.96
C ALA A 47 -7.48 -9.46 -7.08
N GLN A 48 -7.27 -10.76 -7.07
CA GLN A 48 -5.93 -11.33 -6.85
C GLN A 48 -5.05 -10.90 -8.04
N THR A 49 -4.97 -9.61 -8.28
CA THR A 49 -4.05 -9.02 -9.23
C THR A 49 -2.69 -9.07 -8.60
N TYR A 50 -2.13 -10.27 -8.71
CA TYR A 50 -0.74 -10.51 -8.43
C TYR A 50 0.10 -9.51 -9.21
N GLU A 51 0.97 -8.84 -8.46
CA GLU A 51 2.22 -8.28 -8.93
C GLU A 51 2.19 -7.67 -10.35
N GLY A 52 1.97 -6.37 -10.42
CA GLY A 52 2.42 -5.59 -11.55
C GLY A 52 1.36 -5.05 -12.49
N GLU A 53 0.06 -5.28 -12.29
CA GLU A 53 -0.94 -4.57 -13.08
C GLU A 53 -1.08 -3.12 -12.58
N PRO A 54 -0.90 -2.13 -13.49
CA PRO A 54 -1.03 -0.73 -13.11
C PRO A 54 -2.45 -0.41 -12.64
N LEU A 55 -2.56 0.22 -11.48
CA LEU A 55 -3.82 0.81 -11.05
C LEU A 55 -4.15 2.05 -11.89
N PRO A 56 -5.37 2.18 -12.41
CA PRO A 56 -5.82 3.40 -13.08
C PRO A 56 -5.68 4.62 -12.17
N ALA A 57 -5.37 5.79 -12.72
CA ALA A 57 -5.44 7.02 -11.94
C ALA A 57 -6.90 7.40 -11.66
N GLY A 58 -7.17 7.88 -10.45
CA GLY A 58 -8.51 8.31 -10.03
C GLY A 58 -8.76 8.13 -8.54
N PRO A 59 -9.99 8.36 -8.10
CA PRO A 59 -10.42 8.16 -6.73
C PRO A 59 -10.59 6.65 -6.43
N TYR A 60 -10.13 6.26 -5.26
CA TYR A 60 -10.23 4.91 -4.70
C TYR A 60 -10.93 4.91 -3.35
N ALA A 61 -11.53 3.79 -2.99
CA ALA A 61 -12.01 3.53 -1.64
C ALA A 61 -11.68 2.09 -1.27
N THR A 62 -11.36 1.88 0.01
CA THR A 62 -11.17 0.55 0.59
C THR A 62 -12.51 -0.08 0.91
N ASP A 63 -12.61 -1.39 0.79
CA ASP A 63 -13.81 -2.15 1.12
C ASP A 63 -13.66 -2.91 2.45
N GLU A 64 -12.49 -3.47 2.73
CA GLU A 64 -12.23 -4.29 3.91
C GLU A 64 -11.40 -3.59 4.97
N PHE A 65 -10.45 -2.74 4.58
CA PHE A 65 -9.57 -2.06 5.54
C PHE A 65 -10.37 -1.23 6.56
N THR A 66 -10.05 -1.40 7.82
CA THR A 66 -10.66 -0.70 8.94
C THR A 66 -9.63 0.20 9.64
N PRO A 67 -9.89 1.50 9.80
CA PRO A 67 -11.10 2.22 9.36
C PRO A 67 -11.15 2.43 7.84
N ALA A 68 -12.32 2.31 7.24
CA ALA A 68 -12.50 2.55 5.81
C ALA A 68 -11.93 3.90 5.40
N MET A 69 -11.28 3.97 4.25
CA MET A 69 -10.71 5.20 3.73
C MET A 69 -10.97 5.37 2.24
N SER A 70 -10.89 6.61 1.78
CA SER A 70 -10.83 6.95 0.36
C SER A 70 -9.65 7.87 0.08
N PHE A 71 -9.12 7.81 -1.13
CA PHE A 71 -7.92 8.56 -1.53
C PHE A 71 -7.85 8.68 -3.05
N ASP A 72 -6.98 9.56 -3.55
CA ASP A 72 -6.75 9.75 -4.97
C ASP A 72 -5.39 9.16 -5.40
N LEU A 73 -5.40 8.35 -6.46
CA LEU A 73 -4.17 7.82 -7.07
C LEU A 73 -3.81 8.57 -8.34
N ALA A 74 -2.55 8.94 -8.48
CA ALA A 74 -1.92 9.24 -9.77
C ALA A 74 -1.57 7.92 -10.49
N LYS A 75 -1.05 8.00 -11.71
CA LYS A 75 -0.46 6.84 -12.40
C LYS A 75 0.81 6.37 -11.72
N GLY A 76 1.16 5.11 -11.95
CA GLY A 76 2.42 4.54 -11.51
C GLY A 76 2.34 3.76 -10.21
N TRP A 77 1.15 3.32 -9.83
CA TRP A 77 0.91 2.47 -8.69
C TRP A 77 0.38 1.10 -9.10
N THR A 78 0.73 0.11 -8.33
CA THR A 78 0.13 -1.22 -8.34
C THR A 78 -0.23 -1.61 -6.90
N ARG A 79 -1.01 -2.67 -6.72
CA ARG A 79 -1.23 -3.24 -5.39
C ARG A 79 0.00 -4.03 -4.95
N GLY A 80 0.27 -3.98 -3.66
CA GLY A 80 1.29 -4.81 -3.03
C GLY A 80 0.78 -6.19 -2.65
N GLY A 81 -0.43 -6.28 -2.14
CA GLY A 81 -0.99 -7.53 -1.65
C GLY A 81 -2.52 -7.57 -1.62
N THR A 82 -3.05 -8.48 -0.81
CA THR A 82 -4.48 -8.62 -0.53
C THR A 82 -4.93 -7.51 0.43
N GLU A 83 -6.09 -6.93 0.18
CA GLU A 83 -6.73 -6.06 1.17
C GLU A 83 -7.24 -6.92 2.33
N LEU A 84 -6.88 -6.54 3.55
CA LEU A 84 -7.35 -7.13 4.79
C LEU A 84 -7.90 -6.04 5.71
N PRO A 85 -8.67 -6.39 6.74
CA PRO A 85 -9.18 -5.42 7.69
C PRO A 85 -8.11 -4.58 8.39
N ASP A 86 -6.89 -5.10 8.49
CA ASP A 86 -5.78 -4.53 9.26
C ASP A 86 -4.56 -4.12 8.42
N ILE A 87 -4.60 -4.33 7.10
CA ILE A 87 -3.56 -3.86 6.17
C ILE A 87 -4.13 -3.50 4.81
N TRP A 88 -3.61 -2.43 4.26
CA TRP A 88 -3.79 -2.03 2.87
C TRP A 88 -2.51 -1.38 2.34
N ASP A 89 -2.06 -1.75 1.14
CA ASP A 89 -0.78 -1.31 0.63
C ASP A 89 -0.78 -0.93 -0.86
N LEU A 90 0.19 -0.10 -1.21
CA LEU A 90 0.54 0.31 -2.57
C LEU A 90 2.01 0.09 -2.82
N ARG A 91 2.32 -0.27 -4.05
CA ARG A 91 3.67 -0.46 -4.54
C ARG A 91 3.92 0.42 -5.76
N ASP A 92 5.12 0.98 -5.85
CA ASP A 92 5.54 1.72 -7.03
C ASP A 92 5.76 0.76 -8.20
N ILE A 93 5.16 1.05 -9.37
CA ILE A 93 5.27 0.17 -10.54
C ILE A 93 6.66 0.21 -11.20
N GLU A 94 7.39 1.31 -11.01
CA GLU A 94 8.72 1.49 -11.59
C GLU A 94 9.82 0.94 -10.67
N ASN A 95 9.53 0.83 -9.36
CA ASN A 95 10.46 0.33 -8.37
C ASN A 95 9.72 -0.48 -7.30
N ASP A 96 9.85 -1.79 -7.38
CA ASP A 96 9.17 -2.75 -6.51
C ASP A 96 9.62 -2.75 -5.04
N ALA A 97 10.70 -2.06 -4.73
CA ALA A 97 11.16 -1.82 -3.36
C ALA A 97 10.52 -0.57 -2.70
N PHE A 98 9.58 0.12 -3.37
CA PHE A 98 8.97 1.36 -2.87
C PHE A 98 7.51 1.12 -2.53
N TRP A 99 7.19 1.25 -1.23
CA TRP A 99 5.88 0.90 -0.68
C TRP A 99 5.26 2.02 0.12
N VAL A 100 3.94 2.05 0.11
CA VAL A 100 3.10 2.80 1.05
C VAL A 100 2.15 1.81 1.68
N VAL A 101 2.24 1.63 2.98
CA VAL A 101 1.43 0.66 3.73
C VAL A 101 0.61 1.39 4.77
N PHE A 102 -0.68 1.07 4.83
CA PHE A 102 -1.60 1.46 5.89
C PHE A 102 -1.86 0.24 6.75
N SER A 103 -1.58 0.35 8.02
CA SER A 103 -1.69 -0.74 8.98
C SER A 103 -2.43 -0.30 10.23
N ASN A 104 -3.37 -1.10 10.66
CA ASN A 104 -4.00 -0.97 11.96
C ASN A 104 -3.79 -2.24 12.80
N ALA A 105 -2.63 -2.89 12.62
CA ALA A 105 -2.28 -4.10 13.31
C ALA A 105 -2.37 -3.95 14.84
N ASP A 106 -3.04 -4.87 15.50
CA ASP A 106 -3.16 -4.93 16.94
C ASP A 106 -2.10 -5.85 17.59
N GLU A 107 -1.29 -6.50 16.78
CA GLU A 107 -0.13 -7.29 17.20
C GLU A 107 1.16 -6.70 16.65
N VAL A 108 2.17 -6.61 17.51
CA VAL A 108 3.53 -6.17 17.13
C VAL A 108 4.57 -7.17 17.61
N TYR A 109 5.74 -7.17 16.97
CA TYR A 109 6.86 -8.01 17.38
C TYR A 109 7.72 -7.32 18.44
N ASP A 110 8.05 -8.06 19.53
CA ASP A 110 9.03 -7.57 20.50
C ASP A 110 10.36 -7.29 19.79
N PRO A 111 10.92 -6.09 19.89
CA PRO A 111 12.18 -5.74 19.22
C PRO A 111 13.39 -6.56 19.70
N LYS A 112 13.27 -7.31 20.78
CA LYS A 112 14.32 -8.20 21.33
C LYS A 112 14.21 -9.65 20.87
N GLY A 113 13.23 -9.98 20.02
CA GLY A 113 13.05 -11.34 19.55
C GLY A 113 11.65 -11.60 19.01
N SER A 114 11.33 -12.85 18.85
CA SER A 114 10.10 -13.33 18.20
C SER A 114 8.84 -13.28 19.08
N LYS A 115 8.84 -12.59 20.21
CA LYS A 115 7.66 -12.47 21.05
C LYS A 115 6.70 -11.45 20.47
N ARG A 116 5.49 -11.88 20.19
CA ARG A 116 4.38 -10.99 19.89
C ARG A 116 3.96 -10.26 21.13
N VAL A 117 3.82 -8.98 21.02
CA VAL A 117 3.22 -8.16 22.06
C VAL A 117 1.91 -7.64 21.50
N LYS A 118 0.80 -7.96 22.18
CA LYS A 118 -0.48 -7.32 21.88
C LYS A 118 -0.43 -5.90 22.40
N ILE A 119 -0.63 -4.93 21.52
CA ILE A 119 -0.70 -3.53 21.95
C ILE A 119 -2.03 -3.35 22.66
N ALA A 120 -1.96 -2.95 23.94
CA ALA A 120 -3.16 -2.51 24.63
C ALA A 120 -3.60 -1.16 24.08
N SER A 121 -4.89 -1.01 23.78
CA SER A 121 -5.46 0.27 23.43
C SER A 121 -5.51 1.20 24.66
N PRO A 122 -5.22 2.49 24.54
CA PRO A 122 -4.93 3.25 23.34
C PRO A 122 -3.44 3.22 23.02
N PRO A 123 -3.11 3.36 21.79
CA PRO A 123 -1.76 3.26 21.27
C PRO A 123 -0.98 4.57 21.34
N GLU A 124 -1.16 5.35 22.37
CA GLU A 124 -0.19 6.40 22.71
C GLU A 124 1.24 5.87 22.74
N ASP A 125 1.35 4.55 22.87
CA ASP A 125 2.60 3.81 22.90
C ASP A 125 3.17 3.43 21.53
N MET A 126 2.44 3.51 20.42
CA MET A 126 2.95 3.09 19.11
C MET A 126 4.21 3.87 18.69
N VAL A 127 4.22 5.19 18.87
CA VAL A 127 5.39 6.03 18.59
C VAL A 127 6.54 5.66 19.51
N GLY A 128 6.26 5.53 20.82
CA GLY A 128 7.23 5.13 21.82
C GLY A 128 7.79 3.74 21.54
N TRP A 129 6.95 2.79 21.17
CA TRP A 129 7.36 1.44 20.82
C TRP A 129 8.29 1.43 19.60
N LEU A 130 7.93 2.08 18.50
CA LEU A 130 8.75 2.18 17.29
C LEU A 130 10.11 2.83 17.61
N ARG A 131 10.11 3.93 18.37
CA ARG A 131 11.34 4.64 18.78
C ARG A 131 12.21 3.85 19.75
N SER A 132 11.63 2.97 20.55
CA SER A 132 12.37 2.10 21.47
C SER A 132 13.01 0.88 20.80
N ASN A 133 12.68 0.63 19.53
CA ASN A 133 13.22 -0.50 18.79
C ASN A 133 14.74 -0.32 18.55
N PRO A 134 15.61 -1.21 19.07
CA PRO A 134 17.06 -1.05 18.97
C PRO A 134 17.59 -1.20 17.53
N HIS A 135 16.78 -1.67 16.62
CA HIS A 135 17.12 -1.86 15.20
C HIS A 135 16.67 -0.69 14.32
N LEU A 136 15.94 0.27 14.87
CA LEU A 136 15.54 1.50 14.21
C LEU A 136 16.35 2.69 14.74
N LYS A 137 16.96 3.44 13.85
CA LYS A 137 17.56 4.75 14.17
C LYS A 137 16.54 5.81 13.77
N THR A 138 15.77 6.27 14.73
CA THR A 138 14.66 7.20 14.50
C THR A 138 15.11 8.65 14.64
N GLU A 139 14.51 9.51 13.81
CA GLU A 139 14.57 10.96 13.97
C GLU A 139 13.57 11.45 15.03
N GLU A 140 13.61 12.75 15.34
CA GLU A 140 12.65 13.32 16.30
C GLU A 140 11.26 13.40 15.67
N PRO A 141 10.21 13.03 16.42
CA PRO A 141 8.84 13.07 15.93
C PRO A 141 8.34 14.50 15.71
N GLU A 142 7.61 14.70 14.63
CA GLU A 142 6.96 15.96 14.28
C GLU A 142 5.43 15.79 14.20
N PRO A 143 4.65 16.78 14.62
CA PRO A 143 3.21 16.78 14.41
C PRO A 143 2.87 16.73 12.92
N THR A 144 1.84 15.97 12.59
CA THR A 144 1.28 15.88 11.23
C THR A 144 -0.23 15.66 11.29
N SER A 145 -0.88 15.55 10.14
CA SER A 145 -2.26 15.09 10.03
C SER A 145 -2.44 14.28 8.75
N VAL A 146 -3.37 13.34 8.77
CA VAL A 146 -3.81 12.59 7.60
C VAL A 146 -5.34 12.65 7.55
N GLY A 147 -5.90 13.13 6.47
CA GLY A 147 -7.28 13.56 6.46
C GLY A 147 -7.47 14.68 7.49
N ASP A 148 -8.52 14.59 8.29
CA ASP A 148 -8.79 15.54 9.37
C ASP A 148 -8.24 15.07 10.75
N GLU A 149 -7.55 13.92 10.78
CA GLU A 149 -7.05 13.33 12.03
C GLU A 149 -5.60 13.72 12.30
N LYS A 150 -5.31 14.01 13.57
CA LYS A 150 -3.96 14.39 14.02
C LYS A 150 -3.08 13.16 14.18
N GLY A 151 -1.82 13.31 13.82
CA GLY A 151 -0.82 12.27 13.94
C GLY A 151 0.56 12.81 14.25
N VAL A 152 1.49 11.89 14.25
CA VAL A 152 2.93 12.15 14.44
C VAL A 152 3.69 11.45 13.34
N ARG A 153 4.65 12.13 12.72
CA ARG A 153 5.55 11.54 11.72
C ARG A 153 6.99 11.60 12.18
N PHE A 154 7.78 10.64 11.74
CA PHE A 154 9.23 10.64 11.90
C PHE A 154 9.87 9.67 10.91
N ASP A 155 11.11 9.95 10.53
CA ASP A 155 11.90 9.07 9.69
C ASP A 155 12.74 8.11 10.55
N ALA A 156 13.03 6.95 9.98
CA ALA A 156 13.88 5.95 10.60
C ALA A 156 14.76 5.26 9.54
N LEU A 157 15.94 4.83 9.98
CA LEU A 157 16.82 3.95 9.22
C LEU A 157 16.84 2.59 9.91
N VAL A 158 16.59 1.51 9.15
CA VAL A 158 16.69 0.14 9.65
C VAL A 158 18.16 -0.24 9.78
N SER A 159 18.66 -0.26 11.01
CA SER A 159 20.07 -0.51 11.32
C SER A 159 20.41 -1.97 11.58
N GLY A 160 19.39 -2.81 11.79
CA GLY A 160 19.55 -4.24 12.10
C GLY A 160 18.38 -5.06 11.61
N ALA A 161 18.57 -6.36 11.60
CA ALA A 161 17.54 -7.37 11.32
C ALA A 161 17.48 -8.37 12.47
N VAL A 162 16.38 -9.08 12.59
CA VAL A 162 16.18 -10.12 13.59
C VAL A 162 15.87 -11.43 12.88
N GLU A 163 16.67 -12.47 13.12
CA GLU A 163 16.24 -13.82 12.71
C GLU A 163 14.98 -14.20 13.48
N THR A 164 13.92 -14.49 12.76
CA THR A 164 12.70 -15.01 13.36
C THR A 164 12.58 -16.50 13.07
N PRO A 165 11.93 -17.27 13.97
CA PRO A 165 11.61 -18.68 13.69
C PRO A 165 10.68 -18.85 12.47
N LEU A 166 9.97 -17.78 12.10
CA LEU A 166 9.04 -17.78 10.97
C LEU A 166 9.77 -17.64 9.62
N CYS A 167 10.94 -17.05 9.62
CA CYS A 167 11.78 -16.90 8.43
C CYS A 167 13.27 -17.06 8.79
N PRO A 168 13.79 -18.30 8.89
CA PRO A 168 15.21 -18.53 9.11
C PRO A 168 16.03 -17.98 7.93
N GLY A 169 16.94 -17.05 8.22
CA GLY A 169 17.80 -16.41 7.19
C GLY A 169 17.21 -15.15 6.55
N CYS A 170 16.02 -14.70 6.94
CA CYS A 170 15.51 -13.40 6.56
C CYS A 170 16.35 -12.28 7.18
N VAL A 171 16.52 -11.23 6.41
CA VAL A 171 17.25 -10.02 6.80
C VAL A 171 16.30 -8.90 7.25
N ASP A 172 15.04 -9.23 7.49
CA ASP A 172 13.98 -8.30 7.78
C ASP A 172 13.85 -8.04 9.28
N LEU A 173 13.40 -6.85 9.61
CA LEU A 173 12.93 -6.48 10.93
C LEU A 173 11.41 -6.59 10.95
N PRO A 174 10.82 -7.67 11.51
CA PRO A 174 9.37 -7.77 11.59
C PRO A 174 8.83 -6.73 12.57
N LEU A 175 7.82 -5.99 12.14
CA LEU A 175 7.18 -4.95 12.95
C LEU A 175 5.77 -5.34 13.35
N PHE A 176 4.94 -5.69 12.39
CA PHE A 176 3.51 -5.93 12.56
C PHE A 176 3.12 -7.34 12.14
N ARG A 177 2.05 -7.83 12.73
CA ARG A 177 1.41 -9.07 12.32
C ARG A 177 -0.06 -8.84 12.10
N TYR A 178 -0.57 -9.42 11.03
CA TYR A 178 -1.92 -9.22 10.53
C TYR A 178 -2.84 -10.40 10.83
N SER A 179 -4.13 -10.20 10.63
CA SER A 179 -5.19 -11.14 10.95
C SER A 179 -5.08 -12.48 10.23
N ASP A 180 -4.52 -12.50 9.02
CA ASP A 180 -4.24 -13.73 8.25
C ASP A 180 -3.01 -14.49 8.73
N GLY A 181 -2.25 -13.91 9.65
CA GLY A 181 -1.03 -14.48 10.20
C GLY A 181 0.26 -14.04 9.50
N GLU A 182 0.14 -13.30 8.40
CA GLU A 182 1.29 -12.70 7.72
C GLU A 182 1.91 -11.56 8.56
N SER A 183 3.08 -11.13 8.15
CA SER A 183 3.86 -10.13 8.89
C SER A 183 4.37 -9.07 7.93
N ALA A 184 4.24 -7.81 8.30
CA ALA A 184 5.04 -6.77 7.68
C ALA A 184 6.37 -6.64 8.41
N GLY A 185 7.42 -6.70 7.64
CA GLY A 185 8.78 -6.45 8.05
C GLY A 185 9.44 -5.48 7.09
N VAL A 186 10.53 -4.91 7.52
CA VAL A 186 11.31 -3.93 6.77
C VAL A 186 12.75 -4.39 6.67
N GLU A 187 13.36 -4.24 5.50
CA GLU A 187 14.70 -4.75 5.28
C GLU A 187 15.78 -3.89 5.94
N LYS A 188 16.85 -4.55 6.36
CA LYS A 188 18.02 -3.85 6.89
C LYS A 188 18.61 -2.93 5.83
N GLY A 189 18.77 -1.67 6.18
CA GLY A 189 19.35 -0.63 5.32
C GLY A 189 18.29 0.26 4.67
N GLU A 190 17.01 -0.09 4.78
CA GLU A 190 15.94 0.76 4.28
C GLU A 190 15.71 2.00 5.12
N LYS A 191 15.23 3.05 4.47
CA LYS A 191 14.73 4.27 5.09
C LYS A 191 13.21 4.25 5.09
N ILE A 192 12.62 4.60 6.23
CA ILE A 192 11.19 4.52 6.44
C ILE A 192 10.70 5.84 7.01
N ARG A 193 9.57 6.33 6.51
CA ARG A 193 8.76 7.34 7.20
C ARG A 193 7.59 6.66 7.87
N PHE A 194 7.51 6.77 9.19
CA PHE A 194 6.34 6.40 9.96
C PHE A 194 5.43 7.60 10.15
N ILE A 195 4.14 7.39 10.00
CA ILE A 195 3.08 8.32 10.36
C ILE A 195 2.09 7.56 11.23
N VAL A 196 1.98 7.93 12.49
CA VAL A 196 1.04 7.32 13.44
C VAL A 196 -0.12 8.28 13.62
N VAL A 197 -1.31 7.84 13.25
CA VAL A 197 -2.56 8.59 13.41
C VAL A 197 -3.38 7.90 14.48
N ASN A 198 -3.61 8.59 15.58
CA ASN A 198 -4.37 8.05 16.69
C ASN A 198 -5.86 8.36 16.55
N ASP A 199 -6.70 7.48 17.10
CA ASP A 199 -8.14 7.67 17.22
C ASP A 199 -8.90 7.89 15.89
N VAL A 200 -8.44 7.22 14.83
CA VAL A 200 -9.17 7.19 13.56
C VAL A 200 -10.37 6.26 13.73
N LYS A 201 -11.54 6.80 14.06
CA LYS A 201 -12.76 6.02 14.39
C LYS A 201 -12.56 5.02 15.54
N GLY A 202 -11.69 5.31 16.46
CA GLY A 202 -11.34 4.45 17.59
C GLY A 202 -10.14 3.53 17.35
N GLU A 203 -9.57 3.55 16.16
CA GLU A 203 -8.40 2.75 15.79
C GLU A 203 -7.13 3.61 15.70
N THR A 204 -5.98 2.96 15.83
CA THR A 204 -4.69 3.59 15.49
C THR A 204 -4.21 3.06 14.16
N VAL A 205 -4.00 3.98 13.25
CA VAL A 205 -3.43 3.64 11.94
C VAL A 205 -1.96 4.07 11.91
N THR A 206 -1.10 3.13 11.60
CA THR A 206 0.30 3.39 11.29
C THR A 206 0.49 3.32 9.78
N ILE A 207 0.87 4.44 9.19
CA ILE A 207 1.24 4.48 7.77
C ILE A 207 2.76 4.45 7.74
N PHE A 208 3.32 3.61 6.88
CA PHE A 208 4.75 3.65 6.64
C PHE A 208 5.07 3.66 5.15
N VAL A 209 6.01 4.52 4.80
CA VAL A 209 6.56 4.67 3.45
C VAL A 209 7.97 4.14 3.53
N GLU A 210 8.25 3.10 2.78
CA GLU A 210 9.57 2.46 2.79
C GLU A 210 10.21 2.47 1.42
N SER A 211 11.53 2.62 1.41
CA SER A 211 12.34 2.48 0.23
C SER A 211 13.83 2.38 0.57
N SER A 212 14.63 2.10 -0.46
CA SER A 212 16.08 2.25 -0.34
C SER A 212 16.46 3.70 0.01
N PRO A 213 17.51 3.94 0.80
CA PRO A 213 17.91 5.30 1.17
C PRO A 213 18.18 6.24 0.00
N GLN A 214 18.64 5.69 -1.13
CA GLN A 214 18.95 6.45 -2.33
C GLN A 214 17.70 6.95 -3.06
N GLY A 215 16.62 6.17 -3.01
CA GLY A 215 15.36 6.52 -3.66
C GLY A 215 14.35 7.23 -2.77
N PHE A 216 14.59 7.25 -1.47
CA PHE A 216 13.61 7.70 -0.48
C PHE A 216 13.12 9.13 -0.73
N GLU A 217 14.04 10.07 -0.87
CA GLU A 217 13.70 11.49 -1.04
C GLU A 217 12.99 11.76 -2.39
N GLU A 218 13.25 10.94 -3.41
CA GLU A 218 12.58 11.03 -4.71
C GLU A 218 11.18 10.42 -4.66
N PHE A 219 11.03 9.30 -3.96
CA PHE A 219 9.76 8.60 -3.82
C PHE A 219 8.78 9.31 -2.88
N LEU A 220 9.29 9.90 -1.81
CA LEU A 220 8.48 10.49 -0.75
C LEU A 220 7.40 11.45 -1.24
N PRO A 221 7.65 12.42 -2.16
CA PRO A 221 6.60 13.29 -2.68
C PRO A 221 5.50 12.56 -3.45
N LYS A 222 5.78 11.38 -4.01
CA LYS A 222 4.78 10.54 -4.68
C LYS A 222 3.89 9.87 -3.65
N ALA A 223 4.46 9.33 -2.58
CA ALA A 223 3.74 8.72 -1.47
C ALA A 223 2.89 9.75 -0.71
N GLU A 224 3.46 10.91 -0.39
CA GLU A 224 2.76 11.98 0.33
C GLU A 224 1.50 12.45 -0.42
N ARG A 225 1.51 12.53 -1.74
CA ARG A 225 0.29 12.88 -2.51
C ARG A 225 -0.87 11.91 -2.27
N VAL A 226 -0.58 10.62 -2.10
CA VAL A 226 -1.62 9.63 -1.75
C VAL A 226 -2.09 9.87 -0.33
N ILE A 227 -1.16 9.98 0.61
CA ILE A 227 -1.43 10.15 2.04
C ILE A 227 -2.21 11.43 2.32
N ASP A 228 -1.84 12.54 1.68
CA ASP A 228 -2.50 13.84 1.81
C ASP A 228 -3.93 13.84 1.24
N SER A 229 -4.24 12.90 0.33
CA SER A 229 -5.57 12.77 -0.26
C SER A 229 -6.52 11.90 0.55
N VAL A 230 -6.03 11.23 1.59
CA VAL A 230 -6.82 10.32 2.43
C VAL A 230 -7.98 11.05 3.11
N LYS A 231 -9.12 10.39 3.09
CA LYS A 231 -10.32 10.76 3.87
C LYS A 231 -10.82 9.52 4.60
N TRP A 232 -10.95 9.62 5.89
CA TRP A 232 -11.40 8.52 6.73
C TRP A 232 -12.93 8.39 6.74
N GLY A 233 -13.39 7.14 6.71
CA GLY A 233 -14.81 6.82 6.77
C GLY A 233 -15.48 6.84 5.41
N GLY A 234 -15.00 6.07 4.47
CA GLY A 234 -15.45 5.97 3.07
C GLY A 234 -16.89 6.45 2.80
N SER A 235 -17.07 7.13 1.72
CA SER A 235 -18.38 7.67 1.27
C SER A 235 -19.21 6.61 0.57
#